data_3f83c918191430522b624be5d652cb60
#
_entry.id   3f83c918191430522b624be5d652cb60
#
_cell.length_a   1.000
_cell.length_b   1.000
_cell.length_c   1.000
_cell.angle_alpha   90.00
_cell.angle_beta   90.00
_cell.angle_gamma   90.00
#
_symmetry.space_group_name_H-M   'P 1'
#
loop_
_entity.id
_entity.type
_entity.pdbx_description
1 polymer ?
#
loop_
_entity_poly.entity_id
_entity_poly.type
_entity_poly.pdbx_seq_one_letter_code
_entity_poly.pdbx_strand_id
1 'polypeptide(L)'
;MKVSFDFDGTLSRKDVQKFAKDLVNEGYEVWIVTSRFSDEAAKEKKWHWIEGQNQKLFDVAKECGIKKENIQFTCMESKSYFLSGKEFIFHIDDDDIELMDILDNNRYTGDNCFPVNVEHFEWKETCQNILKKSLKN
;
A
#
# COMPACT_ATOMS: atom_id res chain seq x y z
N MET A 1 7.12 -11.94 -4.71
CA MET A 1 7.57 -10.77 -3.92
C MET A 1 6.41 -9.80 -3.78
N LYS A 2 6.19 -9.31 -2.58
CA LYS A 2 5.05 -8.45 -2.23
C LYS A 2 5.44 -7.01 -2.06
N VAL A 3 4.63 -6.12 -2.62
CA VAL A 3 4.78 -4.67 -2.45
C VAL A 3 3.42 -4.09 -2.10
N SER A 4 3.40 -2.95 -1.41
CA SER A 4 2.14 -2.32 -1.03
C SER A 4 2.14 -0.83 -1.30
N PHE A 5 0.92 -0.32 -1.53
CA PHE A 5 0.65 1.07 -1.83
C PHE A 5 -0.47 1.57 -0.92
N ASP A 6 -0.30 2.76 -0.35
CA ASP A 6 -1.41 3.52 0.17
C ASP A 6 -2.34 3.93 -0.97
N PHE A 7 -3.61 4.22 -0.69
CA PHE A 7 -4.53 4.67 -1.74
C PHE A 7 -4.62 6.20 -1.84
N ASP A 8 -5.13 6.87 -0.80
CA ASP A 8 -5.34 8.31 -0.82
C ASP A 8 -4.02 9.06 -0.91
N GLY A 9 -3.88 9.93 -1.92
CA GLY A 9 -2.64 10.68 -2.13
C GLY A 9 -1.49 9.86 -2.72
N THR A 10 -1.67 8.58 -2.94
CA THR A 10 -0.65 7.68 -3.49
C THR A 10 -1.19 6.95 -4.72
N LEU A 11 -1.87 5.83 -4.57
CA LEU A 11 -2.37 5.07 -5.73
C LEU A 11 -3.53 5.79 -6.44
N SER A 12 -4.14 6.78 -5.81
CA SER A 12 -5.11 7.65 -6.50
C SER A 12 -4.47 8.50 -7.60
N ARG A 13 -3.14 8.61 -7.64
CA ARG A 13 -2.39 9.33 -8.68
C ARG A 13 -2.18 8.46 -9.91
N LYS A 14 -2.33 9.04 -11.09
CA LYS A 14 -2.18 8.32 -12.36
C LYS A 14 -0.78 7.74 -12.57
N ASP A 15 0.26 8.48 -12.20
CA ASP A 15 1.64 8.02 -12.34
C ASP A 15 1.93 6.79 -11.45
N VAL A 16 1.36 6.78 -10.24
CA VAL A 16 1.51 5.66 -9.31
C VAL A 16 0.71 4.44 -9.81
N GLN A 17 -0.48 4.66 -10.35
CA GLN A 17 -1.30 3.59 -10.95
C GLN A 17 -0.54 2.89 -12.08
N LYS A 18 0.13 3.66 -12.93
CA LYS A 18 0.92 3.08 -14.01
C LYS A 18 2.03 2.19 -13.47
N PHE A 19 2.75 2.65 -12.46
CA PHE A 19 3.82 1.87 -11.83
C PHE A 19 3.27 0.58 -11.19
N ALA A 20 2.16 0.68 -10.47
CA ALA A 20 1.52 -0.49 -9.85
C ALA A 20 1.09 -1.52 -10.91
N LYS A 21 0.50 -1.06 -12.01
CA LYS A 21 0.09 -1.92 -13.11
C LYS A 21 1.29 -2.63 -13.74
N ASP A 22 2.39 -1.92 -13.94
CA ASP A 22 3.62 -2.50 -14.46
C ASP A 22 4.14 -3.61 -13.53
N LEU A 23 4.09 -3.40 -12.22
CA LEU A 23 4.53 -4.40 -11.24
C LEU A 23 3.63 -5.64 -11.26
N VAL A 24 2.31 -5.47 -11.39
CA VAL A 24 1.39 -6.59 -11.55
C VAL A 24 1.77 -7.40 -12.80
N ASN A 25 2.00 -6.72 -13.91
CA ASN A 25 2.37 -7.37 -15.18
C ASN A 25 3.72 -8.09 -15.10
N GLU A 26 4.62 -7.62 -14.24
CA GLU A 26 5.92 -8.25 -14.01
C GLU A 26 5.87 -9.41 -13.03
N GLY A 27 4.71 -9.71 -12.47
CA GLY A 27 4.51 -10.86 -11.59
C GLY A 27 4.65 -10.58 -10.09
N TYR A 28 4.77 -9.33 -9.68
CA TYR A 28 4.78 -8.99 -8.26
C TYR A 28 3.37 -9.11 -7.67
N GLU A 29 3.30 -9.50 -6.40
CA GLU A 29 2.05 -9.48 -5.65
C GLU A 29 1.86 -8.05 -5.11
N VAL A 30 0.92 -7.31 -5.70
CA VAL A 30 0.68 -5.91 -5.37
C VAL A 30 -0.53 -5.79 -4.46
N TRP A 31 -0.35 -5.06 -3.35
CA TRP A 31 -1.38 -4.83 -2.34
C TRP A 31 -1.73 -3.35 -2.24
N ILE A 32 -2.97 -3.08 -1.86
CA ILE A 32 -3.38 -1.77 -1.35
C ILE A 32 -3.55 -1.91 0.15
N VAL A 33 -2.85 -1.09 0.92
CA VAL A 33 -3.00 -1.03 2.39
C VAL A 33 -3.41 0.39 2.72
N THR A 34 -4.67 0.56 3.10
CA THR A 34 -5.29 1.87 3.30
C THR A 34 -5.84 2.01 4.71
N SER A 35 -5.76 3.23 5.26
CA SER A 35 -6.35 3.54 6.56
C SER A 35 -7.87 3.70 6.53
N ARG A 36 -8.48 3.65 5.35
CA ARG A 36 -9.94 3.73 5.21
C ARG A 36 -10.65 2.62 5.97
N PHE A 37 -11.92 2.86 6.29
CA PHE A 37 -12.81 1.82 6.81
C PHE A 37 -13.36 1.00 5.64
N SER A 38 -13.44 -0.32 5.82
CA SER A 38 -14.10 -1.18 4.85
C SER A 38 -15.60 -0.92 4.85
N ASP A 39 -16.27 -1.35 3.77
CA ASP A 39 -17.72 -1.22 3.68
C ASP A 39 -18.42 -2.00 4.81
N GLU A 40 -17.89 -3.16 5.16
CA GLU A 40 -18.41 -3.99 6.25
C GLU A 40 -18.28 -3.30 7.60
N ALA A 41 -17.12 -2.70 7.89
CA ALA A 41 -16.91 -1.95 9.14
C ALA A 41 -17.82 -0.74 9.22
N ALA A 42 -18.02 -0.04 8.10
CA ALA A 42 -18.93 1.12 8.04
C ALA A 42 -20.38 0.71 8.31
N LYS A 43 -20.81 -0.43 7.78
CA LYS A 43 -22.15 -0.98 8.03
C LYS A 43 -22.36 -1.32 9.50
N GLU A 44 -21.39 -1.97 10.13
CA GLU A 44 -21.45 -2.30 11.56
C GLU A 44 -21.59 -1.06 12.43
N LYS A 45 -20.91 0.02 12.06
CA LYS A 45 -20.97 1.31 12.77
C LYS A 45 -22.18 2.15 12.37
N LYS A 46 -22.96 1.70 11.37
CA LYS A 46 -24.11 2.45 10.82
C LYS A 46 -23.70 3.81 10.25
N TRP A 47 -22.52 3.91 9.67
CA TRP A 47 -22.00 5.11 9.06
C TRP A 47 -22.42 5.18 7.59
N HIS A 48 -23.66 5.58 7.36
CA HIS A 48 -24.24 5.61 6.00
C HIS A 48 -23.52 6.59 5.06
N TRP A 49 -22.88 7.63 5.60
CA TRP A 49 -22.16 8.62 4.81
C TRP A 49 -20.89 8.05 4.16
N ILE A 50 -20.43 6.87 4.57
CA ILE A 50 -19.25 6.21 3.98
C ILE A 50 -19.66 5.31 2.81
N GLU A 51 -20.95 4.98 2.66
CA GLU A 51 -21.40 4.13 1.57
C GLU A 51 -20.97 4.68 0.21
N GLY A 52 -20.37 3.81 -0.60
CA GLY A 52 -19.89 4.15 -1.94
C GLY A 52 -18.55 4.87 -1.99
N GLN A 53 -17.97 5.27 -0.86
CA GLN A 53 -16.69 5.97 -0.88
C GLN A 53 -15.52 5.11 -1.33
N ASN A 54 -15.62 3.78 -1.17
CA ASN A 54 -14.57 2.86 -1.60
C ASN A 54 -14.69 2.42 -3.05
N GLN A 55 -15.73 2.84 -3.77
CA GLN A 55 -15.93 2.41 -5.15
C GLN A 55 -14.76 2.80 -6.05
N LYS A 56 -14.26 4.03 -5.92
CA LYS A 56 -13.12 4.49 -6.71
C LYS A 56 -11.86 3.66 -6.44
N LEU A 57 -11.64 3.31 -5.18
CA LEU A 57 -10.51 2.46 -4.79
C LEU A 57 -10.61 1.09 -5.48
N PHE A 58 -11.78 0.47 -5.47
CA PHE A 58 -12.01 -0.81 -6.13
C PHE A 58 -11.85 -0.70 -7.65
N ASP A 59 -12.32 0.41 -8.25
CA ASP A 59 -12.19 0.63 -9.70
C ASP A 59 -10.71 0.76 -10.09
N VAL A 60 -9.93 1.50 -9.32
CA VAL A 60 -8.48 1.64 -9.55
C VAL A 60 -7.77 0.30 -9.38
N ALA A 61 -8.09 -0.45 -8.34
CA ALA A 61 -7.51 -1.76 -8.10
C ALA A 61 -7.76 -2.69 -9.29
N LYS A 62 -8.99 -2.74 -9.78
CA LYS A 62 -9.36 -3.56 -10.93
C LYS A 62 -8.59 -3.16 -12.17
N GLU A 63 -8.49 -1.86 -12.44
CA GLU A 63 -7.77 -1.34 -13.60
C GLU A 63 -6.28 -1.66 -13.54
N CYS A 64 -5.68 -1.63 -12.35
CA CYS A 64 -4.27 -1.99 -12.16
C CYS A 64 -4.02 -3.50 -12.14
N GLY A 65 -5.06 -4.31 -12.06
CA GLY A 65 -4.93 -5.75 -11.95
C GLY A 65 -4.65 -6.24 -10.53
N ILE A 66 -4.94 -5.42 -9.52
CA ILE A 66 -4.79 -5.78 -8.11
C ILE A 66 -6.00 -6.58 -7.66
N LYS A 67 -5.76 -7.76 -7.12
CA LYS A 67 -6.83 -8.65 -6.67
C LYS A 67 -7.56 -8.06 -5.47
N LYS A 68 -8.86 -8.31 -5.38
CA LYS A 68 -9.69 -7.82 -4.28
C LYS A 68 -9.19 -8.32 -2.92
N GLU A 69 -8.72 -9.56 -2.85
CA GLU A 69 -8.15 -10.13 -1.62
C GLU A 69 -6.84 -9.48 -1.19
N ASN A 70 -6.22 -8.67 -2.06
CA ASN A 70 -4.99 -7.94 -1.78
C ASN A 70 -5.27 -6.48 -1.40
N ILE A 71 -6.46 -6.19 -0.91
CA ILE A 71 -6.82 -4.86 -0.41
C ILE A 71 -7.09 -4.99 1.08
N GLN A 72 -6.29 -4.29 1.89
CA GLN A 72 -6.41 -4.28 3.34
C GLN A 72 -6.87 -2.91 3.83
N PHE A 73 -8.00 -2.89 4.51
CA PHE A 73 -8.50 -1.70 5.20
C PHE A 73 -8.07 -1.79 6.66
N THR A 74 -7.28 -0.82 7.13
CA THR A 74 -6.80 -0.85 8.52
C THR A 74 -7.74 -0.13 9.49
N CYS A 75 -8.77 0.54 8.98
CA CYS A 75 -9.76 1.23 9.80
C CYS A 75 -9.10 2.21 10.77
N MET A 76 -8.19 3.04 10.26
CA MET A 76 -7.42 4.05 11.00
C MET A 76 -6.37 3.48 11.96
N GLU A 77 -6.18 2.17 12.01
CA GLU A 77 -5.05 1.59 12.75
C GLU A 77 -3.76 1.76 11.95
N SER A 78 -2.61 1.71 12.62
CA SER A 78 -1.31 1.82 11.98
C SER A 78 -1.12 0.70 10.95
N LYS A 79 -0.72 1.05 9.74
CA LYS A 79 -0.46 0.09 8.66
C LYS A 79 0.69 -0.86 9.02
N SER A 80 1.62 -0.42 9.87
CA SER A 80 2.74 -1.25 10.30
C SER A 80 2.28 -2.54 10.99
N TYR A 81 1.14 -2.52 11.68
CA TYR A 81 0.58 -3.72 12.30
C TYR A 81 0.20 -4.78 11.27
N PHE A 82 -0.39 -4.35 10.16
CA PHE A 82 -0.71 -5.28 9.10
C PHE A 82 0.54 -5.77 8.36
N LEU A 83 1.46 -4.85 8.06
CA LEU A 83 2.65 -5.15 7.26
C LEU A 83 3.66 -6.03 8.00
N SER A 84 3.63 -6.01 9.33
CA SER A 84 4.60 -6.71 10.17
C SER A 84 4.59 -8.22 9.92
N GLY A 85 5.78 -8.80 9.69
CA GLY A 85 5.96 -10.23 9.53
C GLY A 85 5.46 -10.82 8.22
N LYS A 86 5.03 -9.99 7.26
CA LYS A 86 4.46 -10.46 5.99
C LYS A 86 5.40 -10.35 4.78
N GLU A 87 6.63 -9.94 5.03
CA GLU A 87 7.68 -9.91 4.01
C GLU A 87 7.39 -8.99 2.82
N PHE A 88 6.75 -7.85 3.08
CA PHE A 88 6.62 -6.81 2.06
C PHE A 88 7.99 -6.18 1.79
N ILE A 89 8.34 -6.00 0.53
CA ILE A 89 9.62 -5.40 0.13
C ILE A 89 9.61 -3.89 0.38
N PHE A 90 8.51 -3.23 0.02
CA PHE A 90 8.34 -1.80 0.30
C PHE A 90 6.86 -1.46 0.48
N HIS A 91 6.62 -0.32 1.11
CA HIS A 91 5.31 0.31 1.19
C HIS A 91 5.46 1.77 0.77
N ILE A 92 4.64 2.20 -0.18
CA ILE A 92 4.62 3.59 -0.66
C ILE A 92 3.43 4.31 -0.05
N ASP A 93 3.68 5.47 0.55
CA ASP A 93 2.67 6.26 1.25
C ASP A 93 3.01 7.75 1.13
N ASP A 94 2.03 8.61 1.37
CA ASP A 94 2.24 10.06 1.47
C ASP A 94 2.25 10.54 2.92
N ASP A 95 1.97 9.66 3.87
CA ASP A 95 1.87 9.97 5.29
C ASP A 95 3.17 9.60 6.04
N ASP A 96 3.93 10.62 6.45
CA ASP A 96 5.19 10.44 7.16
C ASP A 96 5.04 9.65 8.46
N ILE A 97 3.91 9.79 9.16
CA ILE A 97 3.66 9.07 10.41
C ILE A 97 3.58 7.57 10.14
N GLU A 98 2.84 7.16 9.11
CA GLU A 98 2.75 5.76 8.71
C GLU A 98 4.11 5.20 8.31
N LEU A 99 4.90 5.99 7.57
CA LEU A 99 6.25 5.58 7.14
C LEU A 99 7.20 5.44 8.32
N MET A 100 7.12 6.35 9.30
CA MET A 100 7.92 6.26 10.52
C MET A 100 7.54 5.04 11.36
N ASP A 101 6.25 4.72 11.44
CA ASP A 101 5.77 3.53 12.15
C ASP A 101 6.36 2.26 11.54
N ILE A 102 6.50 2.21 10.22
CA ILE A 102 7.12 1.07 9.54
C ILE A 102 8.60 0.95 9.93
N LEU A 103 9.33 2.07 9.94
CA LEU A 103 10.74 2.06 10.36
C LEU A 103 10.90 1.60 11.80
N ASP A 104 10.06 2.10 12.69
CA ASP A 104 10.10 1.71 14.10
C ASP A 104 9.79 0.22 14.26
N ASN A 105 8.78 -0.28 13.55
CA ASN A 105 8.46 -1.71 13.56
C ASN A 105 9.62 -2.56 13.06
N ASN A 106 10.31 -2.13 12.00
CA ASN A 106 11.47 -2.84 11.46
C ASN A 106 12.58 -2.98 12.51
N ARG A 107 12.81 -1.94 13.30
CA ARG A 107 13.81 -1.98 14.38
C ARG A 107 13.47 -3.02 15.45
N TYR A 108 12.18 -3.18 15.75
CA TYR A 108 11.71 -4.11 16.77
C TYR A 108 11.70 -5.55 16.29
N THR A 109 11.28 -5.77 15.04
CA THR A 109 11.00 -7.11 14.52
C THR A 109 12.12 -7.66 13.66
N GLY A 110 13.00 -6.80 13.15
CA GLY A 110 13.99 -7.18 12.14
C GLY A 110 13.41 -7.27 10.73
N ASP A 111 12.17 -6.84 10.52
CA ASP A 111 11.55 -6.78 9.19
C ASP A 111 12.29 -5.79 8.29
N ASN A 112 12.19 -5.99 6.99
CA ASN A 112 12.89 -5.19 5.99
C ASN A 112 11.93 -4.52 4.98
N CYS A 113 10.72 -4.18 5.40
CA CYS A 113 9.79 -3.42 4.57
C CYS A 113 10.30 -1.99 4.43
N PHE A 114 10.67 -1.59 3.22
CA PHE A 114 11.25 -0.27 2.98
C PHE A 114 10.14 0.77 2.84
N PRO A 115 10.08 1.80 3.69
CA PRO A 115 9.08 2.86 3.54
C PRO A 115 9.54 3.88 2.47
N VAL A 116 8.63 4.22 1.56
CA VAL A 116 8.91 5.17 0.48
C VAL A 116 7.84 6.26 0.49
N ASN A 117 8.29 7.52 0.55
CA ASN A 117 7.37 8.66 0.47
C ASN A 117 7.14 9.04 -0.99
N VAL A 118 5.87 8.95 -1.43
CA VAL A 118 5.49 9.25 -2.81
C VAL A 118 5.65 10.73 -3.17
N GLU A 119 5.71 11.61 -2.18
CA GLU A 119 5.94 13.04 -2.41
C GLU A 119 7.38 13.35 -2.80
N HIS A 120 8.30 12.42 -2.58
CA HIS A 120 9.68 12.57 -3.03
C HIS A 120 9.74 12.37 -4.54
N PHE A 121 10.43 13.27 -5.24
CA PHE A 121 10.46 13.22 -6.72
C PHE A 121 11.14 11.96 -7.28
N GLU A 122 12.00 11.32 -6.51
CA GLU A 122 12.68 10.06 -6.90
C GLU A 122 12.00 8.80 -6.35
N TRP A 123 10.75 8.88 -5.94
CA TRP A 123 10.07 7.74 -5.31
C TRP A 123 10.08 6.49 -6.19
N LYS A 124 9.82 6.65 -7.48
CA LYS A 124 9.74 5.52 -8.41
C LYS A 124 11.11 4.87 -8.59
N GLU A 125 12.13 5.68 -8.81
CA GLU A 125 13.51 5.22 -8.96
C GLU A 125 13.99 4.51 -7.71
N THR A 126 13.65 5.03 -6.53
CA THR A 126 13.95 4.39 -5.26
C THR A 126 13.34 2.98 -5.19
N CYS A 127 12.06 2.85 -5.55
CA CYS A 127 11.39 1.55 -5.58
C CYS A 127 12.05 0.59 -6.56
N GLN A 128 12.39 1.07 -7.75
CA GLN A 128 13.07 0.25 -8.76
C GLN A 128 14.42 -0.27 -8.26
N ASN A 129 15.18 0.58 -7.56
CA ASN A 129 16.46 0.18 -6.99
C ASN A 129 16.30 -0.84 -5.87
N ILE A 130 15.28 -0.70 -5.03
CA ILE A 130 14.96 -1.68 -3.98
C ILE A 130 14.65 -3.04 -4.61
N LEU A 131 13.84 -3.06 -5.65
CA LEU A 131 13.47 -4.28 -6.36
C LEU A 131 14.70 -4.97 -6.98
N LYS A 132 15.59 -4.21 -7.59
CA LYS A 132 16.82 -4.75 -8.17
C LYS A 132 17.70 -5.42 -7.12
N LYS A 133 17.85 -4.81 -5.96
CA LYS A 133 18.61 -5.38 -4.85
C LYS A 133 17.98 -6.66 -4.33
N SER A 134 16.67 -6.70 -4.24
CA SER A 134 15.92 -7.87 -3.77
C SER A 134 16.09 -9.05 -4.72
N LEU A 135 16.20 -8.82 -6.01
CA LEU A 135 16.40 -9.88 -7.01
C LEU A 135 17.80 -10.49 -6.99
N LYS A 136 18.78 -9.77 -6.46
CA LYS A 136 20.18 -10.24 -6.39
C LYS A 136 20.49 -11.12 -5.18
N ASN A 137 19.57 -11.19 -4.25
CA ASN A 137 19.74 -11.98 -3.04
C ASN A 137 19.13 -13.41 -3.23
#